data_5d6f93175cd49746eb87ad6a120a84dc
#
_entry.id   5d6f93175cd49746eb87ad6a120a84dc
#
_cell.length_a   1.000
_cell.length_b   1.000
_cell.length_c   1.000
_cell.angle_alpha   90.00
_cell.angle_beta   90.00
_cell.angle_gamma   90.00
#
_symmetry.space_group_name_H-M   'P 1'
#
loop_
_entity.id
_entity.type
_entity.pdbx_description
1 polymer ?
#
loop_
_entity_poly.entity_id
_entity_poly.type
_entity_poly.pdbx_seq_one_letter_code
_entity_poly.pdbx_strand_id
1 'polypeptide(L)'
;IGVSGGLDSTHALIVAARAMDMLGRARTDILAYTMPGFATSDHTKSNAIALCESLDIPCQTIDIRPAARQLLADMGHPYADGNDTYDVTFENVQAGLRTDYLFRIANHNGGIVLGTGDLSELALGWCTYGVGDQMSHYAVNTGVPKTLIQHLIRWVAASGQFSDRAGEVLTSILGTEISPELVPAKPGEKMQ
;
A
#
# COMPACT_ATOMS: atom_id res chain seq x y z
N ILE A 1 -4.68 -6.89 -4.05
CA ILE A 1 -4.26 -6.01 -2.95
C ILE A 1 -3.07 -5.16 -3.38
N GLY A 2 -3.07 -3.85 -3.04
CA GLY A 2 -1.91 -2.98 -3.11
C GLY A 2 -1.00 -3.19 -1.88
N VAL A 3 0.31 -3.35 -2.10
CA VAL A 3 1.31 -3.52 -1.03
C VAL A 3 2.32 -2.40 -1.14
N SER A 4 2.26 -1.44 -0.23
CA SER A 4 3.16 -0.29 -0.18
C SER A 4 4.46 -0.58 0.58
N GLY A 5 4.46 -1.57 1.46
CA GLY A 5 5.52 -1.79 2.44
C GLY A 5 5.29 -1.04 3.77
N GLY A 6 4.17 -0.33 3.90
CA GLY A 6 3.72 0.30 5.13
C GLY A 6 2.90 -0.66 6.01
N LEU A 7 2.56 -0.20 7.23
CA LEU A 7 1.93 -1.02 8.27
C LEU A 7 0.56 -1.59 7.84
N ASP A 8 -0.28 -0.77 7.22
CA ASP A 8 -1.65 -1.15 6.90
C ASP A 8 -1.72 -2.22 5.82
N SER A 9 -0.96 -2.04 4.74
CA SER A 9 -0.85 -3.04 3.68
C SER A 9 -0.18 -4.33 4.18
N THR A 10 0.78 -4.22 5.10
CA THR A 10 1.42 -5.37 5.75
C THR A 10 0.41 -6.19 6.55
N HIS A 11 -0.37 -5.54 7.41
CA HIS A 11 -1.39 -6.23 8.20
C HIS A 11 -2.47 -6.86 7.31
N ALA A 12 -2.96 -6.11 6.32
CA ALA A 12 -3.95 -6.64 5.39
C ALA A 12 -3.43 -7.87 4.61
N LEU A 13 -2.17 -7.87 4.21
CA LEU A 13 -1.55 -9.01 3.52
C LEU A 13 -1.40 -10.23 4.45
N ILE A 14 -1.02 -10.03 5.72
CA ILE A 14 -0.99 -11.10 6.74
C ILE A 14 -2.37 -11.74 6.90
N VAL A 15 -3.43 -10.92 7.02
CA VAL A 15 -4.80 -11.42 7.14
C VAL A 15 -5.21 -12.19 5.89
N ALA A 16 -4.87 -11.69 4.69
CA ALA A 16 -5.15 -12.39 3.44
C ALA A 16 -4.45 -13.75 3.38
N ALA A 17 -3.15 -13.82 3.72
CA ALA A 17 -2.39 -15.06 3.76
C ALA A 17 -3.02 -16.08 4.72
N ARG A 18 -3.37 -15.66 5.93
CA ARG A 18 -4.03 -16.52 6.92
C ARG A 18 -5.41 -16.99 6.47
N ALA A 19 -6.18 -16.11 5.83
CA ALA A 19 -7.46 -16.51 5.27
C ALA A 19 -7.33 -17.59 4.19
N MET A 20 -6.34 -17.47 3.30
CA MET A 20 -6.07 -18.51 2.30
C MET A 20 -5.66 -19.84 2.94
N ASP A 21 -4.78 -19.82 3.94
CA ASP A 21 -4.38 -21.01 4.68
C ASP A 21 -5.60 -21.70 5.33
N MET A 22 -6.48 -20.93 5.98
CA MET A 22 -7.69 -21.45 6.64
C MET A 22 -8.70 -22.04 5.65
N LEU A 23 -8.76 -21.49 4.44
CA LEU A 23 -9.63 -21.98 3.37
C LEU A 23 -9.03 -23.14 2.57
N GLY A 24 -7.77 -23.53 2.87
CA GLY A 24 -7.04 -24.55 2.12
C GLY A 24 -6.74 -24.12 0.67
N ARG A 25 -6.65 -22.81 0.42
CA ARG A 25 -6.32 -22.24 -0.88
C ARG A 25 -4.85 -21.84 -0.97
N ALA A 26 -4.33 -21.82 -2.19
CA ALA A 26 -2.95 -21.40 -2.42
C ALA A 26 -2.81 -19.88 -2.17
N ARG A 27 -1.72 -19.46 -1.50
CA ARG A 27 -1.41 -18.03 -1.33
C ARG A 27 -1.10 -17.34 -2.65
N THR A 28 -0.76 -18.09 -3.70
CA THR A 28 -0.61 -17.60 -5.08
C THR A 28 -1.91 -17.09 -5.71
N ASP A 29 -3.07 -17.37 -5.11
CA ASP A 29 -4.35 -16.77 -5.49
C ASP A 29 -4.49 -15.31 -4.99
N ILE A 30 -3.57 -14.84 -4.14
CA ILE A 30 -3.47 -13.45 -3.74
C ILE A 30 -2.67 -12.69 -4.80
N LEU A 31 -3.34 -11.79 -5.52
CA LEU A 31 -2.72 -10.93 -6.51
C LEU A 31 -2.19 -9.67 -5.82
N ALA A 32 -0.91 -9.66 -5.46
CA ALA A 32 -0.26 -8.54 -4.78
C ALA A 32 0.48 -7.63 -5.77
N TYR A 33 0.29 -6.32 -5.62
CA TYR A 33 0.92 -5.31 -6.49
C TYR A 33 1.58 -4.22 -5.66
N THR A 34 2.85 -3.92 -5.93
CA THR A 34 3.47 -2.68 -5.50
C THR A 34 3.44 -1.67 -6.64
N MET A 35 2.98 -0.45 -6.34
CA MET A 35 2.72 0.58 -7.35
C MET A 35 3.48 1.87 -7.02
N PRO A 36 4.79 1.93 -7.31
CA PRO A 36 5.60 3.10 -7.00
C PRO A 36 5.09 4.35 -7.71
N GLY A 37 4.93 5.42 -6.93
CA GLY A 37 4.65 6.78 -7.37
C GLY A 37 5.89 7.68 -7.29
N PHE A 38 5.68 9.00 -7.32
CA PHE A 38 6.78 9.97 -7.36
C PHE A 38 7.59 10.05 -6.06
N ALA A 39 6.97 9.80 -4.91
CA ALA A 39 7.61 9.84 -3.60
C ALA A 39 8.01 8.46 -3.05
N THR A 40 7.73 7.38 -3.77
CA THR A 40 8.05 6.03 -3.32
C THR A 40 9.57 5.83 -3.29
N SER A 41 10.12 5.55 -2.11
CA SER A 41 11.54 5.25 -1.93
C SER A 41 11.87 3.82 -2.37
N ASP A 42 13.13 3.57 -2.73
CA ASP A 42 13.60 2.22 -3.03
C ASP A 42 13.49 1.30 -1.81
N HIS A 43 13.65 1.84 -0.61
CA HIS A 43 13.49 1.09 0.65
C HIS A 43 12.05 0.59 0.84
N THR A 44 11.06 1.47 0.68
CA THR A 44 9.64 1.10 0.81
C THR A 44 9.24 0.04 -0.22
N LYS A 45 9.68 0.22 -1.47
CA LYS A 45 9.47 -0.77 -2.52
C LYS A 45 10.12 -2.11 -2.19
N SER A 46 11.36 -2.12 -1.70
CA SER A 46 12.07 -3.33 -1.30
C SER A 46 11.36 -4.06 -0.16
N ASN A 47 10.84 -3.34 0.83
CA ASN A 47 10.06 -3.90 1.92
C ASN A 47 8.77 -4.59 1.42
N ALA A 48 8.06 -3.98 0.47
CA ALA A 48 6.86 -4.56 -0.11
C ALA A 48 7.15 -5.91 -0.81
N ILE A 49 8.22 -5.96 -1.60
CA ILE A 49 8.65 -7.18 -2.32
C ILE A 49 9.10 -8.24 -1.31
N ALA A 50 9.98 -7.88 -0.37
CA ALA A 50 10.49 -8.81 0.64
C ALA A 50 9.36 -9.40 1.51
N LEU A 51 8.35 -8.58 1.85
CA LEU A 51 7.18 -9.05 2.59
C LEU A 51 6.41 -10.11 1.79
N CYS A 52 6.09 -9.82 0.54
CA CYS A 52 5.37 -10.77 -0.31
C CYS A 52 6.14 -12.08 -0.47
N GLU A 53 7.45 -12.01 -0.77
CA GLU A 53 8.32 -13.18 -0.90
C GLU A 53 8.35 -14.00 0.39
N SER A 54 8.45 -13.34 1.56
CA SER A 54 8.52 -14.01 2.85
C SER A 54 7.23 -14.74 3.26
N LEU A 55 6.12 -14.36 2.62
CA LEU A 55 4.80 -14.97 2.78
C LEU A 55 4.43 -15.94 1.64
N ASP A 56 5.34 -16.21 0.70
CA ASP A 56 5.10 -17.03 -0.50
C ASP A 56 3.97 -16.47 -1.39
N ILE A 57 3.86 -15.15 -1.49
CA ILE A 57 2.87 -14.45 -2.31
C ILE A 57 3.59 -13.78 -3.49
N PRO A 58 3.21 -14.08 -4.75
CA PRO A 58 3.75 -13.38 -5.90
C PRO A 58 3.42 -11.88 -5.86
N CYS A 59 4.45 -11.03 -6.03
CA CYS A 59 4.28 -9.59 -6.07
C CYS A 59 4.70 -9.03 -7.43
N GLN A 60 3.81 -8.26 -8.06
CA GLN A 60 4.11 -7.56 -9.31
C GLN A 60 4.34 -6.07 -9.05
N THR A 61 5.20 -5.45 -9.85
CA THR A 61 5.43 -4.01 -9.81
C THR A 61 4.74 -3.34 -10.98
N ILE A 62 3.90 -2.33 -10.69
CA ILE A 62 3.30 -1.45 -11.70
C ILE A 62 3.78 -0.02 -11.41
N ASP A 63 4.65 0.51 -12.26
CA ASP A 63 5.06 1.91 -12.16
C ASP A 63 3.94 2.82 -12.64
N ILE A 64 3.31 3.55 -11.71
CA ILE A 64 2.20 4.46 -12.05
C ILE A 64 2.66 5.82 -12.57
N ARG A 65 3.96 6.15 -12.45
CA ARG A 65 4.49 7.49 -12.80
C ARG A 65 4.23 7.89 -14.26
N PRO A 66 4.37 7.00 -15.26
CA PRO A 66 4.06 7.37 -16.65
C PRO A 66 2.59 7.77 -16.83
N ALA A 67 1.65 6.99 -16.27
CA ALA A 67 0.22 7.29 -16.35
C ALA A 67 -0.13 8.56 -15.57
N ALA A 68 0.48 8.76 -14.39
CA ALA A 68 0.28 9.96 -13.59
C ALA A 68 0.77 11.23 -14.31
N ARG A 69 1.94 11.18 -14.96
CA ARG A 69 2.44 12.30 -15.78
C ARG A 69 1.50 12.62 -16.92
N GLN A 70 0.99 11.60 -17.62
CA GLN A 70 0.07 11.80 -18.73
C GLN A 70 -1.23 12.46 -18.24
N LEU A 71 -1.82 11.95 -17.15
CA LEU A 71 -3.07 12.52 -16.61
C LEU A 71 -2.87 13.96 -16.13
N LEU A 72 -1.75 14.27 -15.47
CA LEU A 72 -1.43 15.64 -15.06
C LEU A 72 -1.26 16.57 -16.27
N ALA A 73 -0.63 16.09 -17.35
CA ALA A 73 -0.47 16.85 -18.59
C ALA A 73 -1.82 17.12 -19.28
N ASP A 74 -2.69 16.12 -19.38
CA ASP A 74 -4.01 16.24 -19.99
C ASP A 74 -4.90 17.26 -19.26
N MET A 75 -4.68 17.42 -17.93
CA MET A 75 -5.37 18.42 -17.11
C MET A 75 -4.71 19.80 -17.12
N GLY A 76 -3.56 19.97 -17.75
CA GLY A 76 -2.78 21.21 -17.69
C GLY A 76 -2.21 21.53 -16.32
N HIS A 77 -1.90 20.48 -15.51
CA HIS A 77 -1.35 20.67 -14.18
C HIS A 77 0.11 21.13 -14.23
N PRO A 78 0.53 22.17 -13.44
CA PRO A 78 1.87 22.78 -13.54
C PRO A 78 3.04 21.79 -13.37
N TYR A 79 2.85 20.69 -12.64
CA TYR A 79 3.87 19.64 -12.50
C TYR A 79 4.27 19.03 -13.85
N ALA A 80 3.36 18.94 -14.81
CA ALA A 80 3.66 18.42 -16.15
C ALA A 80 4.62 19.30 -16.94
N ASP A 81 4.61 20.62 -16.66
CA ASP A 81 5.49 21.62 -17.25
C ASP A 81 6.83 21.79 -16.51
N GLY A 82 7.10 20.93 -15.53
CA GLY A 82 8.35 20.94 -14.76
C GLY A 82 8.34 21.85 -13.54
N ASN A 83 7.17 22.35 -13.11
CA ASN A 83 7.03 23.10 -11.86
C ASN A 83 6.83 22.15 -10.68
N ASP A 84 7.56 22.36 -9.58
CA ASP A 84 7.45 21.58 -8.34
C ASP A 84 6.14 21.93 -7.58
N THR A 85 5.01 21.56 -8.17
CA THR A 85 3.68 21.78 -7.59
C THR A 85 3.16 20.44 -7.05
N TYR A 86 3.11 20.33 -5.73
CA TYR A 86 2.69 19.12 -4.99
C TYR A 86 1.42 19.42 -4.21
N ASP A 87 0.34 19.68 -4.92
CA ASP A 87 -0.97 19.99 -4.37
C ASP A 87 -1.84 18.72 -4.22
N VAL A 88 -3.06 18.90 -3.74
CA VAL A 88 -4.05 17.82 -3.57
C VAL A 88 -4.35 17.09 -4.89
N THR A 89 -4.25 17.78 -6.03
CA THR A 89 -4.45 17.17 -7.36
C THR A 89 -3.32 16.19 -7.68
N PHE A 90 -2.08 16.62 -7.43
CA PHE A 90 -0.89 15.78 -7.61
C PHE A 90 -0.95 14.51 -6.75
N GLU A 91 -1.40 14.62 -5.50
CA GLU A 91 -1.58 13.47 -4.60
C GLU A 91 -2.70 12.55 -5.10
N ASN A 92 -3.86 13.12 -5.39
CA ASN A 92 -5.05 12.36 -5.76
C ASN A 92 -4.94 11.67 -7.12
N VAL A 93 -4.17 12.21 -8.06
CA VAL A 93 -3.86 11.51 -9.31
C VAL A 93 -3.13 10.19 -9.04
N GLN A 94 -2.16 10.18 -8.14
CA GLN A 94 -1.42 8.96 -7.81
C GLN A 94 -2.29 7.94 -7.06
N ALA A 95 -3.03 8.38 -6.05
CA ALA A 95 -3.93 7.52 -5.28
C ALA A 95 -5.07 6.97 -6.16
N GLY A 96 -5.67 7.79 -6.99
CA GLY A 96 -6.73 7.39 -7.92
C GLY A 96 -6.26 6.36 -8.95
N LEU A 97 -5.07 6.54 -9.53
CA LEU A 97 -4.49 5.57 -10.46
C LEU A 97 -4.23 4.21 -9.80
N ARG A 98 -3.67 4.18 -8.58
CA ARG A 98 -3.49 2.92 -7.84
C ARG A 98 -4.81 2.19 -7.67
N THR A 99 -5.84 2.91 -7.28
CA THR A 99 -7.21 2.36 -7.15
C THR A 99 -7.73 1.85 -8.48
N ASP A 100 -7.62 2.61 -9.56
CA ASP A 100 -8.12 2.19 -10.87
C ASP A 100 -7.42 0.91 -11.36
N TYR A 101 -6.09 0.84 -11.27
CA TYR A 101 -5.35 -0.39 -11.59
C TYR A 101 -5.85 -1.59 -10.79
N LEU A 102 -6.01 -1.47 -9.47
CA LEU A 102 -6.46 -2.58 -8.63
C LEU A 102 -7.85 -3.06 -9.02
N PHE A 103 -8.80 -2.14 -9.26
CA PHE A 103 -10.15 -2.50 -9.67
C PHE A 103 -10.19 -3.15 -11.06
N ARG A 104 -9.42 -2.65 -12.04
CA ARG A 104 -9.34 -3.25 -13.38
C ARG A 104 -8.66 -4.62 -13.35
N ILE A 105 -7.62 -4.79 -12.56
CA ILE A 105 -6.98 -6.09 -12.35
C ILE A 105 -7.95 -7.08 -11.70
N ALA A 106 -8.71 -6.65 -10.69
CA ALA A 106 -9.74 -7.47 -10.08
C ALA A 106 -10.80 -7.90 -11.10
N ASN A 107 -11.30 -6.98 -11.93
CA ASN A 107 -12.24 -7.30 -13.01
C ASN A 107 -11.65 -8.34 -13.98
N HIS A 108 -10.41 -8.13 -14.43
CA HIS A 108 -9.75 -9.01 -15.39
C HIS A 108 -9.57 -10.44 -14.87
N ASN A 109 -9.33 -10.59 -13.57
CA ASN A 109 -9.05 -11.87 -12.92
C ASN A 109 -10.26 -12.49 -12.20
N GLY A 110 -11.45 -11.87 -12.27
CA GLY A 110 -12.63 -12.35 -11.55
C GLY A 110 -12.46 -12.35 -10.03
N GLY A 111 -11.72 -11.37 -9.51
CA GLY A 111 -11.41 -11.21 -8.09
C GLY A 111 -12.06 -9.99 -7.47
N ILE A 112 -11.68 -9.71 -6.22
CA ILE A 112 -12.07 -8.52 -5.47
C ILE A 112 -10.84 -7.72 -5.06
N VAL A 113 -11.01 -6.42 -4.84
CA VAL A 113 -9.99 -5.56 -4.24
C VAL A 113 -10.07 -5.66 -2.73
N LEU A 114 -8.98 -6.10 -2.10
CA LEU A 114 -8.81 -6.07 -0.65
C LEU A 114 -8.18 -4.74 -0.25
N GLY A 115 -8.91 -3.95 0.53
CA GLY A 115 -8.48 -2.63 1.00
C GLY A 115 -7.59 -2.71 2.24
N THR A 116 -6.82 -1.66 2.43
CA THR A 116 -5.83 -1.56 3.51
C THR A 116 -6.15 -0.47 4.53
N GLY A 117 -7.11 0.43 4.25
CA GLY A 117 -7.50 1.52 5.13
C GLY A 117 -7.90 1.06 6.53
N ASP A 118 -7.42 1.76 7.55
CA ASP A 118 -7.60 1.42 8.96
C ASP A 118 -8.68 2.29 9.66
N LEU A 119 -9.01 1.92 10.90
CA LEU A 119 -10.02 2.64 11.69
C LEU A 119 -9.59 4.07 12.00
N SER A 120 -8.29 4.34 12.23
CA SER A 120 -7.80 5.69 12.54
C SER A 120 -7.97 6.63 11.35
N GLU A 121 -7.70 6.15 10.13
CA GLU A 121 -7.90 6.89 8.89
C GLU A 121 -9.37 7.25 8.71
N LEU A 122 -10.27 6.29 8.91
CA LEU A 122 -11.72 6.50 8.84
C LEU A 122 -12.21 7.49 9.89
N ALA A 123 -11.74 7.38 11.13
CA ALA A 123 -12.17 8.23 12.25
C ALA A 123 -11.71 9.68 12.08
N LEU A 124 -10.54 9.89 11.47
CA LEU A 124 -9.97 11.22 11.23
C LEU A 124 -10.37 11.83 9.88
N GLY A 125 -11.04 11.06 9.02
CA GLY A 125 -11.31 11.46 7.64
C GLY A 125 -10.05 11.55 6.79
N TRP A 126 -9.01 10.82 7.15
CA TRP A 126 -7.75 10.76 6.41
C TRP A 126 -7.89 9.84 5.20
N CYS A 127 -8.41 10.39 4.15
CA CYS A 127 -8.64 9.67 2.90
C CYS A 127 -8.42 10.58 1.70
N THR A 128 -8.19 9.97 0.54
CA THR A 128 -8.08 10.68 -0.73
C THR A 128 -9.41 11.36 -1.06
N TYR A 129 -9.37 12.59 -1.51
CA TYR A 129 -10.57 13.31 -1.96
C TYR A 129 -11.13 12.64 -3.22
N GLY A 130 -12.34 12.08 -3.11
CA GLY A 130 -13.00 11.37 -4.19
C GLY A 130 -12.56 9.90 -4.30
N VAL A 131 -12.06 9.50 -5.48
CA VAL A 131 -11.61 8.14 -5.77
C VAL A 131 -10.16 7.96 -5.35
N GLY A 132 -9.87 6.96 -4.52
CA GLY A 132 -8.50 6.70 -4.09
C GLY A 132 -8.36 5.53 -3.12
N ASP A 133 -7.35 5.59 -2.28
CA ASP A 133 -6.87 4.47 -1.45
C ASP A 133 -7.91 3.91 -0.48
N GLN A 134 -8.92 4.69 -0.08
CA GLN A 134 -10.03 4.25 0.76
C GLN A 134 -11.01 3.32 0.03
N MET A 135 -10.95 3.25 -1.30
CA MET A 135 -11.87 2.44 -2.09
C MET A 135 -11.41 0.99 -2.21
N SER A 136 -12.33 0.09 -1.89
CA SER A 136 -12.13 -1.35 -2.02
C SER A 136 -13.47 -2.07 -2.00
N HIS A 137 -13.48 -3.36 -2.34
CA HIS A 137 -14.65 -4.19 -2.14
C HIS A 137 -14.78 -4.64 -0.68
N TYR A 138 -13.65 -4.85 0.00
CA TYR A 138 -13.60 -5.24 1.40
C TYR A 138 -12.30 -4.72 2.05
N ALA A 139 -12.41 -4.00 3.15
CA ALA A 139 -11.26 -3.47 3.91
C ALA A 139 -11.12 -4.21 5.25
N VAL A 140 -10.06 -5.00 5.40
CA VAL A 140 -9.85 -5.84 6.58
C VAL A 140 -9.48 -5.07 7.83
N ASN A 141 -8.90 -3.88 7.67
CA ASN A 141 -8.42 -3.05 8.78
C ASN A 141 -9.46 -2.04 9.30
N THR A 142 -10.68 -2.02 8.74
CA THR A 142 -11.72 -1.03 9.05
C THR A 142 -12.05 -0.91 10.55
N GLY A 143 -11.96 -2.01 11.29
CA GLY A 143 -12.19 -2.06 12.73
C GLY A 143 -10.91 -2.01 13.58
N VAL A 144 -9.74 -1.78 13.00
CA VAL A 144 -8.44 -1.89 13.68
C VAL A 144 -7.71 -0.56 13.64
N PRO A 145 -7.49 0.14 14.77
CA PRO A 145 -6.73 1.38 14.78
C PRO A 145 -5.25 1.14 14.49
N LYS A 146 -4.57 2.14 13.92
CA LYS A 146 -3.16 2.07 13.51
C LYS A 146 -2.21 1.60 14.62
N THR A 147 -2.44 2.02 15.85
CA THR A 147 -1.64 1.58 17.00
C THR A 147 -1.79 0.09 17.26
N LEU A 148 -3.01 -0.47 17.12
CA LEU A 148 -3.24 -1.89 17.28
C LEU A 148 -2.62 -2.69 16.14
N ILE A 149 -2.64 -2.17 14.90
CA ILE A 149 -1.95 -2.79 13.76
C ILE A 149 -0.47 -3.02 14.07
N GLN A 150 0.23 -2.03 14.64
CA GLN A 150 1.63 -2.18 15.04
C GLN A 150 1.82 -3.32 16.06
N HIS A 151 0.93 -3.42 17.06
CA HIS A 151 0.99 -4.49 18.05
C HIS A 151 0.71 -5.86 17.43
N LEU A 152 -0.25 -5.96 16.52
CA LEU A 152 -0.57 -7.20 15.82
C LEU A 152 0.58 -7.67 14.94
N ILE A 153 1.21 -6.77 14.16
CA ILE A 153 2.38 -7.12 13.34
C ILE A 153 3.53 -7.58 14.24
N ARG A 154 3.79 -6.91 15.37
CA ARG A 154 4.83 -7.29 16.33
C ARG A 154 4.55 -8.67 16.92
N TRP A 155 3.30 -8.94 17.26
CA TRP A 155 2.89 -10.24 17.76
C TRP A 155 3.07 -11.35 16.71
N VAL A 156 2.68 -11.10 15.45
CA VAL A 156 2.87 -12.04 14.35
C VAL A 156 4.36 -12.35 14.14
N ALA A 157 5.21 -11.31 14.13
CA ALA A 157 6.67 -11.48 13.97
C ALA A 157 7.28 -12.37 15.07
N ALA A 158 6.76 -12.29 16.31
CA ALA A 158 7.26 -13.05 17.45
C ALA A 158 6.60 -14.43 17.61
N SER A 159 5.46 -14.68 16.98
CA SER A 159 4.62 -15.86 17.24
C SER A 159 5.05 -17.13 16.49
N GLY A 160 5.96 -17.03 15.52
CA GLY A 160 6.36 -18.15 14.67
C GLY A 160 5.24 -18.68 13.75
N GLN A 161 4.18 -17.89 13.51
CA GLN A 161 3.09 -18.30 12.61
C GLN A 161 3.52 -18.37 11.16
N PHE A 162 4.56 -17.63 10.80
CA PHE A 162 5.21 -17.63 9.49
C PHE A 162 6.69 -18.01 9.65
N SER A 163 7.45 -17.99 8.57
CA SER A 163 8.88 -18.29 8.59
C SER A 163 9.68 -17.25 9.39
N ASP A 164 10.87 -17.64 9.87
CA ASP A 164 11.80 -16.71 10.54
C ASP A 164 12.11 -15.49 9.66
N ARG A 165 12.27 -15.72 8.35
CA ARG A 165 12.46 -14.63 7.36
C ARG A 165 11.29 -13.64 7.37
N ALA A 166 10.05 -14.12 7.49
CA ALA A 166 8.89 -13.24 7.60
C ALA A 166 8.96 -12.41 8.89
N GLY A 167 9.36 -13.02 10.01
CA GLY A 167 9.56 -12.30 11.27
C GLY A 167 10.59 -11.18 11.18
N GLU A 168 11.71 -11.41 10.50
CA GLU A 168 12.75 -10.40 10.25
C GLU A 168 12.22 -9.24 9.39
N VAL A 169 11.52 -9.54 8.30
CA VAL A 169 10.93 -8.53 7.41
C VAL A 169 9.88 -7.70 8.13
N LEU A 170 8.99 -8.33 8.90
CA LEU A 170 7.98 -7.64 9.70
C LEU A 170 8.61 -6.71 10.75
N THR A 171 9.71 -7.14 11.36
CA THR A 171 10.47 -6.31 12.31
C THR A 171 11.11 -5.11 11.62
N SER A 172 11.65 -5.28 10.42
CA SER A 172 12.19 -4.19 9.60
C SER A 172 11.11 -3.16 9.25
N ILE A 173 9.93 -3.61 8.81
CA ILE A 173 8.80 -2.74 8.50
C ILE A 173 8.36 -1.94 9.73
N LEU A 174 8.30 -2.56 10.91
CA LEU A 174 7.96 -1.88 12.16
C LEU A 174 8.98 -0.79 12.55
N GLY A 175 10.23 -0.91 12.14
CA GLY A 175 11.30 0.06 12.38
C GLY A 175 11.34 1.19 11.34
N THR A 176 10.56 1.11 10.27
CA THR A 176 10.54 2.15 9.23
C THR A 176 9.78 3.37 9.72
N GLU A 177 10.38 4.57 9.59
CA GLU A 177 9.66 5.82 9.88
C GLU A 177 8.47 5.99 8.94
N ILE A 178 7.35 6.45 9.49
CA ILE A 178 6.16 6.78 8.71
C ILE A 178 6.50 8.00 7.86
N SER A 179 6.49 7.83 6.54
CA SER A 179 6.78 8.91 5.58
C SER A 179 5.59 9.15 4.65
N PRO A 180 5.36 10.38 4.16
CA PRO A 180 4.34 10.61 3.16
C PRO A 180 4.70 9.85 1.89
N GLU A 181 3.72 9.10 1.35
CA GLU A 181 3.92 8.25 0.17
C GLU A 181 3.66 8.99 -1.15
N LEU A 182 3.02 10.17 -1.10
CA LEU A 182 2.53 10.87 -2.28
C LEU A 182 3.32 12.12 -2.65
N VAL A 183 3.91 12.80 -1.66
CA VAL A 183 4.67 14.04 -1.85
C VAL A 183 6.15 13.81 -1.57
N PRO A 184 7.06 14.17 -2.50
CA PRO A 184 8.49 14.08 -2.25
C PRO A 184 8.90 14.91 -1.03
N ALA A 185 9.68 14.31 -0.12
CA ALA A 185 10.20 15.03 1.05
C ALA A 185 11.11 16.17 0.61
N LYS A 186 10.93 17.36 1.19
CA LYS A 186 11.85 18.48 0.93
C LYS A 186 13.21 18.19 1.57
N PRO A 187 14.31 18.52 0.91
CA PRO A 187 15.64 18.35 1.49
C PRO A 187 15.74 19.10 2.83
N GLY A 188 15.95 18.38 3.94
CA GLY A 188 16.17 18.95 5.27
C GLY A 188 14.92 19.10 6.16
N GLU A 189 13.72 18.80 5.72
CA GLU A 189 12.53 18.74 6.59
C GLU A 189 12.49 17.38 7.30
N LYS A 190 12.71 17.41 8.62
CA LYS A 190 12.28 16.30 9.47
C LYS A 190 10.76 16.39 9.60
N MET A 191 10.07 15.35 9.21
CA MET A 191 8.63 15.26 9.44
C MET A 191 8.34 15.22 10.94
N GLN A 192 7.46 16.10 11.37
CA GLN A 192 6.88 16.12 12.71
C GLN A 192 5.67 15.18 12.77
#